data_c987ee66fcfabce89f4ebf20491d3161
#
_entry.id   c987ee66fcfabce89f4ebf20491d3161
#
_cell.length_a   1.000
_cell.length_b   1.000
_cell.length_c   1.000
_cell.angle_alpha   90.00
_cell.angle_beta   90.00
_cell.angle_gamma   90.00
#
_symmetry.space_group_name_H-M   'P 1'
#
loop_
_entity.id
_entity.type
_entity.pdbx_description
1 polymer ?
#
loop_
_entity_poly.entity_id
_entity_poly.type
_entity_poly.pdbx_seq_one_letter_code
_entity_poly.pdbx_strand_id
1 'polypeptide(L)'
;RLTGPIFIEMVLIILLGIVDTVMLSQCSDNTVAAVGVVVQLLNMIFLVFEATTAGTSVLCSQFLGARQMDNVFRAIGVSLAFNMMMGVIVSAALFFGAERILRLMELRPELMGDGVTYMRIVGGFAFFQAISLTLSAILRSAGMAYYPMQVTFLINIINIIGNYTLIFGH
;
A
#
# COMPACT_ATOMS: atom_id res chain seq x y z
N ARG A 1 17.00 -17.38 7.98
CA ARG A 1 17.62 -16.09 7.59
C ARG A 1 16.61 -15.08 6.99
N LEU A 2 15.47 -15.51 6.45
CA LEU A 2 14.43 -14.63 5.88
C LEU A 2 13.46 -14.05 6.91
N THR A 3 13.22 -14.78 8.01
CA THR A 3 12.21 -14.43 9.02
C THR A 3 12.51 -13.09 9.71
N GLY A 4 13.79 -12.81 10.02
CA GLY A 4 14.17 -11.56 10.67
C GLY A 4 13.83 -10.31 9.87
N PRO A 5 14.28 -10.17 8.61
CA PRO A 5 13.94 -9.03 7.77
C PRO A 5 12.43 -8.86 7.56
N ILE A 6 11.68 -9.94 7.34
CA ILE A 6 10.23 -9.88 7.16
C ILE A 6 9.54 -9.41 8.45
N PHE A 7 9.97 -9.91 9.61
CA PHE A 7 9.42 -9.48 10.89
C PHE A 7 9.68 -7.99 11.15
N ILE A 8 10.90 -7.52 10.89
CA ILE A 8 11.26 -6.10 11.02
C ILE A 8 10.43 -5.25 10.07
N GLU A 9 10.26 -5.68 8.81
CA GLU A 9 9.42 -4.99 7.82
C GLU A 9 7.97 -4.83 8.32
N MET A 10 7.37 -5.90 8.88
CA MET A 10 6.02 -5.85 9.45
C MET A 10 5.92 -4.89 10.64
N VAL A 11 6.90 -4.91 11.55
CA VAL A 11 6.95 -3.97 12.67
C VAL A 11 7.05 -2.53 12.18
N LEU A 12 7.86 -2.27 11.16
CA LEU A 12 8.00 -0.93 10.57
C LEU A 12 6.69 -0.44 9.94
N ILE A 13 5.94 -1.31 9.25
CA ILE A 13 4.63 -0.97 8.68
C ILE A 13 3.62 -0.61 9.78
N ILE A 14 3.59 -1.39 10.86
CA ILE A 14 2.70 -1.12 12.00
C ILE A 14 3.08 0.21 12.68
N LEU A 15 4.37 0.44 12.92
CA LEU A 15 4.87 1.68 13.52
C LEU A 15 4.51 2.89 12.65
N LEU A 16 4.63 2.79 11.33
CA LEU A 16 4.23 3.84 10.40
C LEU A 16 2.76 4.22 10.59
N GLY A 17 1.87 3.22 10.61
CA GLY A 17 0.44 3.47 10.82
C GLY A 17 0.11 4.09 12.16
N ILE A 18 0.82 3.72 13.24
CA ILE A 18 0.65 4.33 14.56
C ILE A 18 1.13 5.80 14.54
N VAL A 19 2.29 6.06 13.98
CA VAL A 19 2.86 7.42 13.89
C VAL A 19 1.93 8.32 13.07
N ASP A 20 1.48 7.86 11.90
CA ASP A 20 0.53 8.60 11.06
C ASP A 20 -0.76 8.96 11.82
N THR A 21 -1.33 7.99 12.53
CA THR A 21 -2.54 8.21 13.33
C THR A 21 -2.31 9.23 14.44
N VAL A 22 -1.20 9.13 15.18
CA VAL A 22 -0.85 10.07 16.25
C VAL A 22 -0.62 11.46 15.69
N MET A 23 0.07 11.60 14.57
CA MET A 23 0.30 12.91 13.94
C MET A 23 -1.00 13.52 13.40
N LEU A 24 -1.86 12.71 12.79
CA LEU A 24 -3.16 13.15 12.29
C LEU A 24 -4.09 13.62 13.42
N SER A 25 -4.02 13.00 14.61
CA SER A 25 -4.83 13.37 15.77
C SER A 25 -4.54 14.78 16.30
N GLN A 26 -3.41 15.37 15.92
CA GLN A 26 -3.08 16.75 16.25
C GLN A 26 -3.82 17.78 15.37
N CYS A 27 -4.40 17.34 14.23
CA CYS A 27 -5.10 18.26 13.33
C CYS A 27 -6.56 18.46 13.75
N SER A 28 -7.37 17.40 13.72
CA SER A 28 -8.80 17.44 14.02
C SER A 28 -9.37 16.04 14.22
N ASP A 29 -10.25 15.84 15.18
CA ASP A 29 -10.96 14.57 15.40
C ASP A 29 -11.79 14.17 14.16
N ASN A 30 -12.38 15.14 13.48
CA ASN A 30 -13.16 14.90 12.27
C ASN A 30 -12.27 14.39 11.12
N THR A 31 -11.11 14.99 10.92
CA THR A 31 -10.15 14.57 9.91
C THR A 31 -9.65 13.14 10.18
N VAL A 32 -9.36 12.80 11.44
CA VAL A 32 -8.97 11.43 11.84
C VAL A 32 -10.09 10.44 11.52
N ALA A 33 -11.33 10.78 11.84
CA ALA A 33 -12.47 9.91 11.57
C ALA A 33 -12.69 9.70 10.06
N ALA A 34 -12.58 10.77 9.24
CA ALA A 34 -12.71 10.69 7.80
C ALA A 34 -11.62 9.80 7.17
N VAL A 35 -10.37 10.06 7.55
CA VAL A 35 -9.20 9.28 7.08
C VAL A 35 -9.32 7.82 7.52
N GLY A 36 -9.75 7.54 8.74
CA GLY A 36 -9.94 6.19 9.25
C GLY A 36 -10.89 5.35 8.40
N VAL A 37 -12.03 5.93 7.98
CA VAL A 37 -12.99 5.25 7.09
C VAL A 37 -12.36 4.98 5.72
N VAL A 38 -11.66 5.96 5.14
CA VAL A 38 -11.02 5.79 3.82
C VAL A 38 -9.90 4.76 3.89
N VAL A 39 -9.06 4.77 4.93
CA VAL A 39 -7.99 3.78 5.15
C VAL A 39 -8.57 2.37 5.26
N GLN A 40 -9.69 2.19 5.95
CA GLN A 40 -10.34 0.88 6.04
C GLN A 40 -10.80 0.37 4.67
N LEU A 41 -11.36 1.25 3.82
CA LEU A 41 -11.73 0.91 2.46
C LEU A 41 -10.49 0.54 1.61
N LEU A 42 -9.44 1.36 1.70
CA LEU A 42 -8.19 1.11 0.96
C LEU A 42 -7.56 -0.23 1.39
N ASN A 43 -7.57 -0.57 2.67
CA ASN A 43 -7.07 -1.84 3.17
C ASN A 43 -7.83 -3.03 2.56
N MET A 44 -9.17 -2.94 2.44
CA MET A 44 -9.95 -3.97 1.76
C MET A 44 -9.55 -4.15 0.29
N ILE A 45 -9.29 -3.05 -0.41
CA ILE A 45 -8.84 -3.07 -1.80
C ILE A 45 -7.42 -3.65 -1.89
N PHE A 46 -6.52 -3.29 -0.99
CA PHE A 46 -5.15 -3.78 -0.97
C PHE A 46 -5.06 -5.29 -0.68
N LEU A 47 -6.01 -5.87 0.06
CA LEU A 47 -6.11 -7.32 0.23
C LEU A 47 -6.25 -8.07 -1.11
N VAL A 48 -6.91 -7.48 -2.10
CA VAL A 48 -7.00 -8.07 -3.45
C VAL A 48 -5.62 -8.07 -4.13
N PHE A 49 -4.85 -6.99 -4.00
CA PHE A 49 -3.47 -6.96 -4.51
C PHE A 49 -2.57 -7.94 -3.78
N GLU A 50 -2.71 -8.09 -2.47
CA GLU A 50 -1.96 -9.07 -1.68
C GLU A 50 -2.27 -10.49 -2.11
N ALA A 51 -3.52 -10.83 -2.38
CA ALA A 51 -3.90 -12.15 -2.86
C ALA A 51 -3.24 -12.49 -4.21
N THR A 52 -3.21 -11.53 -5.15
CA THR A 52 -2.54 -11.72 -6.45
C THR A 52 -1.02 -11.82 -6.31
N THR A 53 -0.43 -11.01 -5.43
CA THR A 53 1.02 -11.06 -5.17
C THR A 53 1.46 -12.32 -4.44
N ALA A 54 0.60 -12.88 -3.57
CA ALA A 54 0.85 -14.18 -2.94
C ALA A 54 0.95 -15.30 -3.99
N GLY A 55 0.02 -15.32 -4.97
CA GLY A 55 0.11 -16.25 -6.12
C GLY A 55 1.41 -16.08 -6.91
N THR A 56 1.80 -14.84 -7.18
CA THR A 56 3.07 -14.52 -7.84
C THR A 56 4.27 -15.06 -7.08
N SER A 57 4.30 -14.87 -5.77
CA SER A 57 5.39 -15.35 -4.90
C SER A 57 5.52 -16.88 -4.94
N VAL A 58 4.39 -17.59 -4.92
CA VAL A 58 4.37 -19.07 -5.03
C VAL A 58 4.94 -19.53 -6.36
N LEU A 59 4.46 -18.96 -7.48
CA LEU A 59 4.93 -19.32 -8.82
C LEU A 59 6.43 -19.04 -8.99
N CYS A 60 6.89 -17.85 -8.58
CA CYS A 60 8.30 -17.48 -8.64
C CYS A 60 9.17 -18.43 -7.81
N SER A 61 8.73 -18.78 -6.60
CA SER A 61 9.46 -19.71 -5.73
C SER A 61 9.55 -21.11 -6.34
N GLN A 62 8.47 -21.62 -6.94
CA GLN A 62 8.44 -22.94 -7.61
C GLN A 62 9.35 -22.98 -8.84
N PHE A 63 9.26 -21.99 -9.73
CA PHE A 63 10.10 -21.93 -10.93
C PHE A 63 11.57 -21.71 -10.58
N LEU A 64 11.86 -20.92 -9.55
CA LEU A 64 13.22 -20.70 -9.07
C LEU A 64 13.80 -22.00 -8.49
N GLY A 65 13.02 -22.75 -7.69
CA GLY A 65 13.43 -24.05 -7.16
C GLY A 65 13.65 -25.09 -8.26
N ALA A 66 12.85 -25.04 -9.33
CA ALA A 66 13.00 -25.90 -10.52
C ALA A 66 14.12 -25.42 -11.48
N ARG A 67 14.81 -24.32 -11.18
CA ARG A 67 15.84 -23.68 -12.04
C ARG A 67 15.32 -23.28 -13.43
N GLN A 68 14.05 -22.99 -13.57
CA GLN A 68 13.39 -22.58 -14.80
C GLN A 68 13.35 -21.05 -14.91
N MET A 69 14.50 -20.41 -15.16
CA MET A 69 14.64 -18.94 -15.13
C MET A 69 13.74 -18.22 -16.14
N ASP A 70 13.52 -18.79 -17.33
CA ASP A 70 12.62 -18.22 -18.34
C ASP A 70 11.18 -18.13 -17.82
N ASN A 71 10.71 -19.14 -17.09
CA ASN A 71 9.39 -19.16 -16.48
C ASN A 71 9.31 -18.17 -15.28
N VAL A 72 10.41 -17.97 -14.55
CA VAL A 72 10.48 -16.94 -13.49
C VAL A 72 10.27 -15.56 -14.11
N PHE A 73 11.03 -15.18 -15.14
CA PHE A 73 10.89 -13.87 -15.78
C PHE A 73 9.51 -13.69 -16.41
N ARG A 74 8.94 -14.73 -17.00
CA ARG A 74 7.58 -14.69 -17.53
C ARG A 74 6.54 -14.47 -16.44
N ALA A 75 6.63 -15.18 -15.32
CA ALA A 75 5.74 -15.01 -14.18
C ALA A 75 5.83 -13.60 -13.60
N ILE A 76 7.03 -13.06 -13.44
CA ILE A 76 7.28 -11.69 -13.00
C ILE A 76 6.61 -10.68 -13.94
N GLY A 77 6.86 -10.79 -15.24
CA GLY A 77 6.32 -9.87 -16.25
C GLY A 77 4.80 -9.88 -16.30
N VAL A 78 4.18 -11.06 -16.29
CA VAL A 78 2.72 -11.20 -16.29
C VAL A 78 2.11 -10.63 -15.01
N SER A 79 2.68 -10.95 -13.85
CA SER A 79 2.18 -10.48 -12.56
C SER A 79 2.30 -8.97 -12.42
N LEU A 80 3.42 -8.39 -12.84
CA LEU A 80 3.64 -6.95 -12.79
C LEU A 80 2.66 -6.21 -13.72
N ALA A 81 2.50 -6.70 -14.96
CA ALA A 81 1.56 -6.12 -15.91
C ALA A 81 0.11 -6.21 -15.41
N PHE A 82 -0.29 -7.36 -14.87
CA PHE A 82 -1.63 -7.57 -14.31
C PHE A 82 -1.90 -6.64 -13.11
N ASN A 83 -1.00 -6.60 -12.13
CA ASN A 83 -1.18 -5.75 -10.94
C ASN A 83 -1.10 -4.26 -11.30
N MET A 84 -0.27 -3.87 -12.27
CA MET A 84 -0.22 -2.50 -12.77
C MET A 84 -1.55 -2.11 -13.44
N MET A 85 -2.09 -2.95 -14.31
CA MET A 85 -3.36 -2.72 -14.98
C MET A 85 -4.51 -2.61 -13.95
N MET A 86 -4.61 -3.57 -13.03
CA MET A 86 -5.60 -3.55 -11.95
C MET A 86 -5.41 -2.32 -11.05
N GLY A 87 -4.17 -1.99 -10.70
CA GLY A 87 -3.86 -0.81 -9.91
C GLY A 87 -4.30 0.50 -10.57
N VAL A 88 -4.08 0.65 -11.88
CA VAL A 88 -4.53 1.83 -12.64
C VAL A 88 -6.07 1.91 -12.69
N ILE A 89 -6.75 0.79 -12.93
CA ILE A 89 -8.23 0.75 -12.92
C ILE A 89 -8.77 1.15 -11.55
N VAL A 90 -8.22 0.59 -10.47
CA VAL A 90 -8.61 0.91 -9.10
C VAL A 90 -8.30 2.37 -8.78
N SER A 91 -7.12 2.87 -9.13
CA SER A 91 -6.76 4.29 -8.94
C SER A 91 -7.73 5.22 -9.65
N ALA A 92 -8.08 4.94 -10.89
CA ALA A 92 -9.06 5.73 -11.64
C ALA A 92 -10.45 5.66 -10.98
N ALA A 93 -10.90 4.49 -10.55
CA ALA A 93 -12.17 4.31 -9.85
C ALA A 93 -12.22 5.08 -8.53
N LEU A 94 -11.15 5.06 -7.75
CA LEU A 94 -11.06 5.78 -6.48
C LEU A 94 -10.95 7.29 -6.68
N PHE A 95 -10.21 7.74 -7.69
CA PHE A 95 -10.04 9.16 -7.96
C PHE A 95 -11.35 9.82 -8.45
N PHE A 96 -11.99 9.22 -9.47
CA PHE A 96 -13.21 9.77 -10.06
C PHE A 96 -14.46 9.41 -9.27
N GLY A 97 -14.46 8.25 -8.60
CA GLY A 97 -15.58 7.73 -7.82
C GLY A 97 -15.61 8.12 -6.35
N ALA A 98 -14.59 8.83 -5.84
CA ALA A 98 -14.39 9.10 -4.41
C ALA A 98 -15.66 9.56 -3.70
N GLU A 99 -16.32 10.58 -4.22
CA GLU A 99 -17.52 11.15 -3.62
C GLU A 99 -18.71 10.16 -3.62
N ARG A 100 -18.89 9.42 -4.72
CA ARG A 100 -19.98 8.44 -4.82
C ARG A 100 -19.76 7.27 -3.88
N ILE A 101 -18.53 6.79 -3.78
CA ILE A 101 -18.16 5.66 -2.93
C ILE A 101 -18.37 6.04 -1.47
N LEU A 102 -17.90 7.22 -1.04
CA LEU A 102 -18.04 7.67 0.35
C LEU A 102 -19.51 7.98 0.73
N ARG A 103 -20.31 8.45 -0.22
CA ARG A 103 -21.76 8.60 -0.03
C ARG A 103 -22.46 7.24 0.14
N LEU A 104 -22.08 6.23 -0.63
CA LEU A 104 -22.59 4.86 -0.50
C LEU A 104 -22.20 4.22 0.84
N MET A 105 -21.08 4.64 1.43
CA MET A 105 -20.64 4.23 2.77
C MET A 105 -21.32 5.04 3.87
N GLU A 106 -22.28 5.91 3.54
CA GLU A 106 -23.01 6.76 4.48
C GLU A 106 -22.10 7.63 5.35
N LEU A 107 -20.95 8.09 4.78
CA LEU A 107 -20.05 8.98 5.48
C LEU A 107 -20.77 10.28 5.83
N ARG A 108 -20.64 10.74 7.09
CA ARG A 108 -21.28 11.97 7.56
C ARG A 108 -20.89 13.17 6.69
N PRO A 109 -21.84 14.07 6.37
CA PRO A 109 -21.57 15.23 5.49
C PRO A 109 -20.39 16.09 5.94
N GLU A 110 -20.18 16.21 7.25
CA GLU A 110 -19.08 16.97 7.86
C GLU A 110 -17.69 16.39 7.54
N LEU A 111 -17.61 15.07 7.28
CA LEU A 111 -16.38 14.34 7.00
C LEU A 111 -16.09 14.19 5.50
N MET A 112 -17.08 14.54 4.65
CA MET A 112 -17.00 14.30 3.21
C MET A 112 -15.86 15.07 2.54
N GLY A 113 -15.61 16.32 2.94
CA GLY A 113 -14.56 17.15 2.35
C GLY A 113 -13.18 16.52 2.49
N ASP A 114 -12.83 16.19 3.72
CA ASP A 114 -11.52 15.58 4.05
C ASP A 114 -11.41 14.16 3.48
N GLY A 115 -12.48 13.36 3.61
CA GLY A 115 -12.53 12.00 3.10
C GLY A 115 -12.36 11.91 1.59
N VAL A 116 -13.05 12.75 0.80
CA VAL A 116 -12.94 12.81 -0.66
C VAL A 116 -11.54 13.26 -1.07
N THR A 117 -10.99 14.27 -0.42
CA THR A 117 -9.65 14.79 -0.72
C THR A 117 -8.60 13.71 -0.46
N TYR A 118 -8.64 13.09 0.70
CA TYR A 118 -7.72 12.02 1.06
C TYR A 118 -7.84 10.81 0.12
N MET A 119 -9.06 10.39 -0.19
CA MET A 119 -9.32 9.27 -1.10
C MET A 119 -8.84 9.54 -2.52
N ARG A 120 -8.99 10.76 -3.03
CA ARG A 120 -8.46 11.14 -4.34
C ARG A 120 -6.94 11.12 -4.38
N ILE A 121 -6.29 11.62 -3.34
CA ILE A 121 -4.83 11.65 -3.28
C ILE A 121 -4.29 10.22 -3.09
N VAL A 122 -4.63 9.55 -2.00
CA VAL A 122 -4.05 8.24 -1.68
C VAL A 122 -4.58 7.14 -2.59
N GLY A 123 -5.89 7.12 -2.83
CA GLY A 123 -6.53 6.15 -3.72
C GLY A 123 -6.16 6.35 -5.19
N GLY A 124 -6.00 7.61 -5.64
CA GLY A 124 -5.56 7.93 -7.00
C GLY A 124 -4.15 7.42 -7.32
N PHE A 125 -3.32 7.20 -6.32
CA PHE A 125 -1.98 6.62 -6.45
C PHE A 125 -1.87 5.15 -6.00
N ALA A 126 -3.01 4.45 -5.83
CA ALA A 126 -3.04 3.04 -5.41
C ALA A 126 -2.27 2.09 -6.35
N PHE A 127 -2.08 2.46 -7.62
CA PHE A 127 -1.26 1.68 -8.56
C PHE A 127 0.21 1.58 -8.12
N PHE A 128 0.77 2.59 -7.47
CA PHE A 128 2.12 2.50 -6.90
C PHE A 128 2.18 1.45 -5.79
N GLN A 129 1.14 1.35 -4.96
CA GLN A 129 1.05 0.33 -3.92
C GLN A 129 0.99 -1.07 -4.54
N ALA A 130 0.20 -1.27 -5.61
CA ALA A 130 0.12 -2.55 -6.31
C ALA A 130 1.49 -3.00 -6.87
N ILE A 131 2.24 -2.08 -7.48
CA ILE A 131 3.60 -2.34 -7.98
C ILE A 131 4.55 -2.66 -6.84
N SER A 132 4.54 -1.86 -5.76
CA SER A 132 5.40 -2.04 -4.59
C SER A 132 5.19 -3.40 -3.93
N LEU A 133 3.92 -3.81 -3.72
CA LEU A 133 3.58 -5.13 -3.19
C LEU A 133 4.10 -6.25 -4.09
N THR A 134 3.93 -6.12 -5.42
CA THR A 134 4.39 -7.12 -6.38
C THR A 134 5.91 -7.26 -6.36
N LEU A 135 6.65 -6.15 -6.40
CA LEU A 135 8.12 -6.17 -6.35
C LEU A 135 8.63 -6.74 -5.03
N SER A 136 8.01 -6.37 -3.91
CA SER A 136 8.35 -6.92 -2.59
C SER A 136 8.12 -8.42 -2.51
N ALA A 137 7.01 -8.93 -3.08
CA ALA A 137 6.72 -10.35 -3.13
C ALA A 137 7.74 -11.13 -3.97
N ILE A 138 8.13 -10.59 -5.14
CA ILE A 138 9.16 -11.16 -6.01
C ILE A 138 10.50 -11.23 -5.31
N LEU A 139 10.93 -10.14 -4.68
CA LEU A 139 12.20 -10.09 -3.95
C LEU A 139 12.22 -11.08 -2.78
N ARG A 140 11.12 -11.18 -2.03
CA ARG A 140 11.00 -12.17 -0.95
C ARG A 140 11.05 -13.60 -1.47
N SER A 141 10.40 -13.90 -2.59
CA SER A 141 10.42 -15.24 -3.21
C SER A 141 11.81 -15.64 -3.71
N ALA A 142 12.62 -14.66 -4.13
CA ALA A 142 14.01 -14.85 -4.51
C ALA A 142 14.99 -14.92 -3.32
N GLY A 143 14.49 -14.90 -2.08
CA GLY A 143 15.34 -14.93 -0.88
C GLY A 143 15.96 -13.58 -0.50
N MET A 144 15.58 -12.50 -1.18
CA MET A 144 16.12 -11.15 -1.01
C MET A 144 15.23 -10.25 -0.13
N ALA A 145 14.68 -10.77 0.97
CA ALA A 145 13.76 -10.04 1.85
C ALA A 145 14.39 -8.82 2.55
N TYR A 146 15.70 -8.69 2.51
CA TYR A 146 16.41 -7.54 3.08
C TYR A 146 16.12 -6.23 2.30
N TYR A 147 15.94 -6.29 0.99
CA TYR A 147 15.67 -5.10 0.17
C TYR A 147 14.30 -4.48 0.45
N PRO A 148 13.17 -5.21 0.46
CA PRO A 148 11.89 -4.66 0.87
C PRO A 148 11.93 -4.02 2.26
N MET A 149 12.58 -4.66 3.23
CA MET A 149 12.77 -4.11 4.58
C MET A 149 13.48 -2.75 4.56
N GLN A 150 14.57 -2.60 3.78
CA GLN A 150 15.28 -1.33 3.65
C GLN A 150 14.42 -0.24 3.01
N VAL A 151 13.67 -0.59 1.96
CA VAL A 151 12.75 0.35 1.30
C VAL A 151 11.66 0.81 2.28
N THR A 152 11.05 -0.10 3.03
CA THR A 152 10.06 0.25 4.05
C THR A 152 10.65 1.14 5.13
N PHE A 153 11.87 0.86 5.59
CA PHE A 153 12.57 1.71 6.55
C PHE A 153 12.79 3.13 6.02
N LEU A 154 13.23 3.27 4.77
CA LEU A 154 13.42 4.56 4.14
C LEU A 154 12.10 5.33 3.98
N ILE A 155 11.03 4.64 3.56
CA ILE A 155 9.69 5.21 3.45
C ILE A 155 9.22 5.74 4.81
N ASN A 156 9.43 4.99 5.91
CA ASN A 156 9.10 5.45 7.26
C ASN A 156 9.82 6.75 7.63
N ILE A 157 11.12 6.85 7.35
CA ILE A 157 11.89 8.06 7.63
C ILE A 157 11.33 9.26 6.82
N ILE A 158 11.11 9.06 5.52
CA ILE A 158 10.59 10.12 4.64
C ILE A 158 9.19 10.55 5.11
N ASN A 159 8.34 9.59 5.49
CA ASN A 159 7.00 9.87 5.97
C ASN A 159 7.03 10.69 7.28
N ILE A 160 7.84 10.27 8.27
CA ILE A 160 7.97 10.99 9.54
C ILE A 160 8.47 12.44 9.31
N ILE A 161 9.50 12.61 8.49
CA ILE A 161 10.04 13.94 8.16
C ILE A 161 8.99 14.75 7.40
N GLY A 162 8.32 14.15 6.41
CA GLY A 162 7.28 14.81 5.63
C GLY A 162 6.10 15.26 6.49
N ASN A 163 5.57 14.36 7.31
CA ASN A 163 4.47 14.68 8.23
C ASN A 163 4.87 15.76 9.23
N TYR A 164 6.08 15.65 9.80
CA TYR A 164 6.57 16.68 10.74
C TYR A 164 6.65 18.07 10.09
N THR A 165 7.20 18.15 8.88
CA THR A 165 7.33 19.42 8.16
C THR A 165 5.99 19.98 7.69
N LEU A 166 5.05 19.13 7.29
CA LEU A 166 3.74 19.57 6.79
C LEU A 166 2.74 19.91 7.91
N ILE A 167 2.82 19.21 9.04
CA ILE A 167 1.88 19.41 10.16
C ILE A 167 2.41 20.47 11.14
N PHE A 168 3.72 20.49 11.41
CA PHE A 168 4.32 21.36 12.41
C PHE A 168 5.27 22.44 11.84
N GLY A 169 5.57 22.38 10.54
CA GLY A 169 6.53 23.26 9.87
C GLY A 169 5.93 24.58 9.41
N HIS A 170 5.48 25.41 10.35
CA HIS A 170 5.19 26.82 10.10
C HIS A 170 6.30 27.68 10.65
#